data_cd094595b50e66a532b54b1d89c2f4ba
#
_entry.id   cd094595b50e66a532b54b1d89c2f4ba
#
_cell.length_a   1.000
_cell.length_b   1.000
_cell.length_c   1.000
_cell.angle_alpha   90.00
_cell.angle_beta   90.00
_cell.angle_gamma   90.00
#
_symmetry.space_group_name_H-M   'P 1'
#
loop_
_entity.id
_entity.type
_entity.pdbx_description
1 polymer ?
#
loop_
_entity_poly.entity_id
_entity_poly.type
_entity_poly.pdbx_seq_one_letter_code
_entity_poly.pdbx_strand_id
1 'polypeptide(L)' 'MSVTSDLRDDGILVVTMAQPPVNALTVQGWFDVADALNTVAANSAVKVVILRAEGKGFNAGVDIKEMQNTTGFDALI' A
#
# COMPACT_ATOMS: atom_id res chain seq x y z
N MET A 1 -11.02 -2.41 -1.31
CA MET A 1 -9.76 -2.48 -0.56
C MET A 1 -9.05 -1.14 -0.66
N SER A 2 -8.32 -0.77 0.38
CA SER A 2 -7.61 0.51 0.40
C SER A 2 -6.32 0.52 -0.40
N VAL A 3 -5.85 -0.64 -0.83
CA VAL A 3 -4.65 -0.78 -1.68
C VAL A 3 -5.00 -1.65 -2.86
N THR A 4 -4.72 -1.15 -4.05
CA THR A 4 -4.95 -1.87 -5.30
C THR A 4 -3.68 -1.87 -6.14
N SER A 5 -3.55 -2.85 -7.02
CA SER A 5 -2.43 -2.90 -7.95
C SER A 5 -2.94 -3.19 -9.35
N ASP A 6 -2.28 -2.58 -10.33
CA ASP A 6 -2.62 -2.72 -11.74
C ASP A 6 -1.33 -2.86 -12.56
N LEU A 7 -1.16 -4.02 -13.21
CA LEU A 7 -0.02 -4.25 -14.09
C LEU A 7 -0.42 -3.90 -15.52
N ARG A 8 0.25 -2.90 -16.06
CA ARG A 8 0.00 -2.41 -17.42
C ARG A 8 0.81 -3.22 -18.44
N ASP A 9 0.37 -3.17 -19.70
CA ASP A 9 1.01 -3.92 -20.79
C ASP A 9 2.46 -3.50 -21.03
N ASP A 10 2.83 -2.28 -20.65
CA ASP A 10 4.18 -1.76 -20.83
C ASP A 10 5.15 -2.16 -19.70
N GLY A 11 4.71 -3.00 -18.79
CA GLY A 11 5.55 -3.47 -17.67
C GLY A 11 5.55 -2.54 -16.47
N ILE A 12 4.65 -1.58 -16.41
CA ILE A 12 4.52 -0.67 -15.27
C ILE A 12 3.46 -1.22 -14.33
N LEU A 13 3.85 -1.48 -13.08
CA LEU A 13 2.93 -1.85 -12.01
C LEU A 13 2.56 -0.60 -11.24
N VAL A 14 1.27 -0.28 -11.21
CA VAL A 14 0.76 0.87 -10.45
C VAL A 14 0.11 0.36 -9.17
N VAL A 15 0.66 0.74 -8.04
CA VAL A 15 0.11 0.42 -6.72
C VAL A 15 -0.50 1.68 -6.14
N THR A 16 -1.79 1.63 -5.84
CA THR A 16 -2.56 2.81 -5.41
C THR A 16 -3.08 2.62 -3.99
N MET A 17 -2.79 3.60 -3.14
CA MET A 17 -3.40 3.73 -1.81
C MET A 17 -4.63 4.64 -1.91
N ALA A 18 -5.74 4.20 -1.33
CA ALA A 18 -6.99 4.97 -1.34
C ALA A 18 -7.71 4.77 -0.01
N GLN A 19 -7.21 5.44 1.03
CA GLN A 19 -7.78 5.38 2.37
C GLN A 19 -8.08 6.80 2.85
N PRO A 20 -9.25 7.33 2.50
CA PRO A 20 -9.62 8.69 2.90
C PRO A 20 -9.64 8.84 4.44
N PRO A 21 -9.39 10.03 4.96
CA PRO A 21 -9.12 11.26 4.19
C PRO A 21 -7.65 11.49 3.85
N VAL A 22 -6.71 10.84 4.55
CA VAL A 22 -5.29 11.20 4.47
C VAL A 22 -4.37 10.00 4.20
N ASN A 23 -4.94 8.89 3.79
CA ASN A 23 -4.20 7.65 3.52
C ASN A 23 -3.39 7.13 4.72
N ALA A 24 -3.92 7.30 5.94
CA ALA A 24 -3.39 6.61 7.11
C ALA A 24 -3.85 5.16 7.04
N LEU A 25 -2.94 4.24 6.78
CA LEU A 25 -3.28 2.85 6.51
C LEU A 25 -3.42 2.04 7.80
N THR A 26 -4.37 1.10 7.79
CA THR A 26 -4.49 0.05 8.81
C THR A 26 -3.27 -0.88 8.74
N VAL A 27 -3.11 -1.74 9.75
CA VAL A 27 -2.08 -2.78 9.72
C VAL A 27 -2.21 -3.63 8.46
N GLN A 28 -3.43 -4.07 8.13
CA GLN A 28 -3.67 -4.85 6.92
C GLN A 28 -3.32 -4.06 5.66
N GLY A 29 -3.62 -2.77 5.63
CA GLY A 29 -3.28 -1.92 4.48
C GLY A 29 -1.78 -1.86 4.25
N TRP A 30 -0.97 -1.75 5.29
CA TRP A 30 0.48 -1.76 5.16
C TRP A 30 1.01 -3.11 4.66
N PHE A 31 0.44 -4.23 5.14
CA PHE A 31 0.80 -5.54 4.60
C PHE A 31 0.37 -5.68 3.14
N ASP A 32 -0.77 -5.10 2.76
CA ASP A 32 -1.23 -5.13 1.36
C ASP A 32 -0.25 -4.36 0.45
N VAL A 33 0.29 -3.24 0.90
CA VAL A 33 1.33 -2.52 0.16
C VAL A 33 2.58 -3.40 0.01
N ALA A 34 3.02 -4.02 1.09
CA ALA A 34 4.20 -4.89 1.06
C ALA A 34 3.99 -6.07 0.11
N ASP A 35 2.81 -6.70 0.16
CA ASP A 35 2.50 -7.83 -0.72
C ASP A 35 2.50 -7.40 -2.18
N ALA A 36 1.91 -6.24 -2.49
CA ALA A 36 1.90 -5.72 -3.85
C ALA A 36 3.32 -5.49 -4.38
N LEU A 37 4.20 -4.93 -3.55
CA LEU A 37 5.58 -4.68 -3.93
C LEU A 37 6.40 -5.97 -4.04
N ASN A 38 6.10 -6.96 -3.21
CA ASN A 38 6.80 -8.25 -3.26
C ASN A 38 6.51 -9.03 -4.53
N THR A 39 5.40 -8.78 -5.20
CA THR A 39 5.10 -9.44 -6.48
C THR A 39 6.12 -9.09 -7.56
N VAL A 40 6.81 -7.96 -7.43
CA VAL A 40 7.82 -7.51 -8.38
C VAL A 40 8.96 -8.54 -8.48
N ALA A 41 9.38 -9.10 -7.35
CA ALA A 41 10.47 -10.07 -7.33
C ALA A 41 10.12 -11.38 -8.06
N ALA A 42 8.82 -11.72 -8.10
CA ALA A 42 8.35 -12.96 -8.70
C ALA A 42 7.83 -12.79 -10.14
N ASN A 43 7.70 -11.56 -10.62
CA ASN A 43 7.09 -11.30 -11.93
C ASN A 43 8.05 -10.52 -12.84
N SER A 44 8.68 -11.24 -13.77
CA SER A 44 9.64 -10.65 -14.70
C SER A 44 9.02 -9.67 -15.71
N ALA A 45 7.69 -9.64 -15.82
CA ALA A 45 7.02 -8.67 -16.68
C ALA A 45 7.01 -7.26 -16.07
N VAL A 46 7.24 -7.14 -14.77
CA VAL A 46 7.29 -5.84 -14.10
C VAL A 46 8.67 -5.22 -14.28
N LYS A 47 8.73 -4.05 -14.85
CA LYS A 47 9.96 -3.29 -15.09
C LYS A 47 10.08 -2.06 -14.21
N VAL A 48 8.94 -1.45 -13.88
CA VAL A 48 8.87 -0.22 -13.08
C VAL A 48 7.66 -0.33 -12.16
N VAL A 49 7.78 0.17 -10.94
CA VAL A 49 6.67 0.27 -10.00
C VAL A 49 6.40 1.74 -9.72
N ILE A 50 5.13 2.13 -9.82
CA ILE A 50 4.66 3.44 -9.39
C ILE A 50 3.82 3.23 -8.14
N LEU A 51 4.23 3.79 -7.02
CA LEU A 51 3.42 3.83 -5.81
C LEU A 51 2.76 5.20 -5.73
N ARG A 52 1.44 5.21 -5.77
CA ARG A 52 0.66 6.45 -5.78
C ARG A 52 -0.44 6.41 -4.74
N ALA A 53 -1.04 7.56 -4.49
CA ALA A 53 -2.15 7.69 -3.57
C ALA A 53 -3.22 8.58 -4.17
N GLU A 54 -4.47 8.25 -3.88
CA GLU A 54 -5.60 9.11 -4.21
C GLU A 54 -5.80 10.15 -3.12
N GLY A 55 -6.47 11.26 -3.47
CA GLY A 55 -6.77 12.34 -2.54
C GLY A 55 -5.67 13.37 -2.43
N LYS A 56 -5.69 14.12 -1.34
CA LYS A 56 -4.84 15.30 -1.18
C LYS A 56 -3.45 15.01 -0.63
N GLY A 57 -3.28 13.91 0.08
CA GLY A 57 -2.01 13.54 0.69
C GLY A 57 -1.53 12.18 0.24
N PHE A 58 -0.22 12.00 0.18
CA PHE A 58 0.33 10.71 -0.21
C PHE A 58 0.06 9.65 0.87
N ASN A 59 0.50 9.90 2.09
CA ASN A 59 0.30 8.99 3.20
C ASN A 59 0.53 9.70 4.53
N ALA A 60 -0.35 9.52 5.49
CA ALA A 60 -0.23 10.12 6.83
C ALA A 60 0.28 9.13 7.88
N GLY A 61 0.70 7.94 7.48
CA GLY A 61 1.25 6.96 8.39
C GLY A 61 0.28 5.83 8.71
N VAL A 62 0.24 5.42 9.97
CA VAL A 62 -0.64 4.34 10.43
C VAL A 62 -1.94 4.90 11.00
N ASP A 63 -2.99 4.06 10.96
CA ASP A 63 -4.26 4.38 11.59
C ASP A 63 -4.08 4.35 13.11
N ILE A 64 -4.12 5.53 13.74
CA ILE A 64 -3.88 5.66 15.17
C ILE A 64 -4.94 4.94 15.99
N LYS A 65 -6.20 4.98 15.57
CA LYS A 65 -7.27 4.30 16.29
C LYS A 65 -7.07 2.81 16.32
N GLU A 66 -6.63 2.23 15.20
CA GLU A 66 -6.32 0.81 15.14
C GLU A 66 -5.12 0.48 16.01
N MET A 67 -4.08 1.32 15.98
CA MET A 67 -2.88 1.10 16.77
C MET A 67 -3.13 1.10 18.27
N GLN A 68 -4.11 1.85 18.73
CA GLN A 68 -4.50 1.88 20.15
C GLN A 68 -5.18 0.59 20.59
N ASN A 69 -5.73 -0.18 19.68
CA ASN A 69 -6.59 -1.33 19.96
C ASN A 69 -6.07 -2.65 19.40
N THR A 70 -4.84 -2.69 18.91
CA THR A 70 -4.31 -3.88 18.26
C THR A 70 -2.91 -4.22 18.73
N THR A 71 -2.59 -5.51 18.74
CA THR A 71 -1.23 -6.01 18.96
C THR A 71 -0.39 -5.99 17.68
N GLY A 72 -0.99 -5.61 16.55
CA GLY A 72 -0.30 -5.53 15.27
C GLY A 72 0.75 -4.43 15.18
N PHE A 73 0.81 -3.55 16.17
CA PHE A 73 1.75 -2.44 16.18
C PHE A 73 3.20 -2.89 16.01
N ASP A 74 3.61 -3.94 16.71
CA ASP A 74 4.98 -4.44 16.66
C ASP A 74 5.36 -4.94 15.26
N ALA A 75 4.40 -5.37 14.47
CA ALA A 75 4.64 -5.86 13.11
C ALA A 75 5.03 -4.75 12.14
N LEU A 76 4.75 -3.49 12.47
CA LEU A 76 5.03 -2.34 11.63
C LEU A 76 6.37 -1.67 11.96
N ILE A 77 6.95 -2.03 13.07
CA ILE A 77 8.22 -1.50 13.52
C ILE A 77 9.33 -2.49 13.22
#